data_165d22183bf856be59ec454170c8371d
#
_entry.id   165d22183bf856be59ec454170c8371d
#
_cell.length_a   1.000
_cell.length_b   1.000
_cell.length_c   1.000
_cell.angle_alpha   90.00
_cell.angle_beta   90.00
_cell.angle_gamma   90.00
#
_symmetry.space_group_name_H-M   'P 1'
#
loop_
_entity.id
_entity.type
_entity.pdbx_description
1 polymer ?
#
loop_
_entity_poly.entity_id
_entity_poly.type
_entity_poly.pdbx_seq_one_letter_code
_entity_poly.pdbx_strand_id
1 'polypeptide(L)'
;RTKLAGQNRLELLLFRLQGRQIFGINVFKVKEVVQCPHLTELPGSNPVIRGVASLRGNNIPVMDLSNAIGGPRMERATDYFIIITEYNRRLLAFLVASVERIVNTHWEDILPPPTALGRSSYMTAVTEIEGELVEIIDVEKVLSEVLGVDEELKQPVEETGADLNKYKILVVDDSMVARNQIKKVLHEIGVETIVAKDGSEALKLLLEWTEEGRPSEWLAMVISDIEMPKLDGYSLVTAIRENPKLSDLYVILHSSLSGVFNESMVKKVGANHFLAKFMPDELVGRVTERLKRLAEV
;
A
#
# COMPACT_ATOMS: atom_id res chain seq x y z
N ARG A 1 15.17 21.49 7.87
CA ARG A 1 14.36 21.58 6.63
C ARG A 1 14.57 20.26 5.88
N THR A 2 13.74 19.27 6.15
CA THR A 2 13.70 18.00 5.43
C THR A 2 12.94 18.25 4.12
N LYS A 3 13.67 18.28 3.01
CA LYS A 3 13.10 18.23 1.67
C LYS A 3 12.66 16.79 1.42
N LEU A 4 11.47 16.40 1.84
CA LEU A 4 10.89 15.07 1.61
C LEU A 4 9.96 15.01 0.38
N ALA A 5 9.60 16.16 -0.19
CA ALA A 5 8.85 16.22 -1.44
C ALA A 5 9.80 16.51 -2.60
N GLY A 6 9.90 15.61 -3.56
CA GLY A 6 10.63 15.82 -4.82
C GLY A 6 11.97 15.13 -4.98
N GLN A 7 12.33 14.16 -4.15
CA GLN A 7 13.43 13.24 -4.45
C GLN A 7 12.83 11.93 -4.96
N ASN A 8 13.04 11.67 -6.25
CA ASN A 8 12.65 10.45 -6.98
C ASN A 8 13.48 9.22 -6.47
N ARG A 9 13.48 8.98 -5.15
CA ARG A 9 14.29 7.96 -4.48
C ARG A 9 13.41 7.01 -3.69
N LEU A 10 13.74 5.74 -3.79
CA LEU A 10 13.20 4.66 -2.97
C LEU A 10 14.26 4.19 -1.98
N GLU A 11 13.91 4.11 -0.71
CA GLU A 11 14.76 3.54 0.34
C GLU A 11 14.36 2.09 0.56
N LEU A 12 15.29 1.16 0.31
CA LEU A 12 15.09 -0.27 0.47
C LEU A 12 15.91 -0.81 1.63
N LEU A 13 15.28 -1.54 2.53
CA LEU A 13 15.96 -2.42 3.48
C LEU A 13 16.26 -3.74 2.75
N LEU A 14 17.54 -4.06 2.59
CA LEU A 14 17.98 -5.29 1.97
C LEU A 14 18.07 -6.41 3.01
N PHE A 15 17.58 -7.58 2.63
CA PHE A 15 17.61 -8.78 3.47
C PHE A 15 17.74 -10.05 2.62
N ARG A 16 18.04 -11.15 3.27
CA ARG A 16 18.07 -12.48 2.64
C ARG A 16 17.09 -13.41 3.32
N LEU A 17 16.54 -14.29 2.52
CA LEU A 17 15.90 -15.52 2.96
C LEU A 17 16.93 -16.65 2.94
N GLN A 18 16.48 -17.90 2.93
CA GLN A 18 17.42 -18.99 2.73
C GLN A 18 17.96 -18.99 1.29
N GLY A 19 19.26 -18.82 1.14
CA GLY A 19 19.93 -18.78 -0.18
C GLY A 19 20.73 -17.51 -0.41
N ARG A 20 21.13 -17.28 -1.67
CA ARG A 20 21.98 -16.15 -2.07
C ARG A 20 21.18 -14.93 -2.53
N GLN A 21 19.89 -15.13 -2.86
CA GLN A 21 19.03 -14.09 -3.38
C GLN A 21 18.88 -12.93 -2.38
N ILE A 22 19.00 -11.72 -2.88
CA ILE A 22 18.74 -10.50 -2.11
C ILE A 22 17.32 -10.03 -2.38
N PHE A 23 16.64 -9.70 -1.31
CA PHE A 23 15.30 -9.13 -1.32
C PHE A 23 15.34 -7.70 -0.77
N GLY A 24 14.40 -6.89 -1.23
CA GLY A 24 14.20 -5.53 -0.75
C GLY A 24 12.77 -5.29 -0.28
N ILE A 25 12.64 -4.57 0.81
CA ILE A 25 11.37 -4.03 1.28
C ILE A 25 11.51 -2.52 1.45
N ASN A 26 10.47 -1.76 1.05
CA ASN A 26 10.44 -0.32 1.27
C ASN A 26 10.58 -0.02 2.77
N VAL A 27 11.57 0.81 3.14
CA VAL A 27 11.86 1.17 4.53
C VAL A 27 10.64 1.78 5.22
N PHE A 28 9.80 2.52 4.51
CA PHE A 28 8.56 3.07 5.06
C PHE A 28 7.58 2.02 5.57
N LYS A 29 7.65 0.79 5.06
CA LYS A 29 6.84 -0.35 5.54
C LYS A 29 7.46 -1.03 6.76
N VAL A 30 8.70 -0.71 7.12
CA VAL A 30 9.44 -1.31 8.22
C VAL A 30 9.32 -0.46 9.48
N LYS A 31 8.81 -1.03 10.55
CA LYS A 31 8.72 -0.37 11.84
C LYS A 31 9.97 -0.61 12.69
N GLU A 32 10.44 -1.84 12.71
CA GLU A 32 11.59 -2.26 13.50
C GLU A 32 12.18 -3.56 12.94
N VAL A 33 13.47 -3.76 13.15
CA VAL A 33 14.17 -5.02 12.88
C VAL A 33 14.82 -5.48 14.18
N VAL A 34 14.54 -6.72 14.58
CA VAL A 34 15.14 -7.31 15.79
C VAL A 34 15.50 -8.77 15.54
N GLN A 35 16.40 -9.30 16.35
CA GLN A 35 16.61 -10.74 16.37
C GLN A 35 15.32 -11.44 16.83
N CYS A 36 14.96 -12.55 16.20
CA CYS A 36 13.73 -13.24 16.53
C CYS A 36 13.79 -13.78 17.96
N PRO A 37 12.89 -13.36 18.84
CA PRO A 37 12.83 -13.90 20.19
C PRO A 37 12.24 -15.32 20.17
N HIS A 38 12.15 -15.93 21.34
CA HIS A 38 11.41 -17.18 21.48
C HIS A 38 9.94 -16.94 21.12
N LEU A 39 9.42 -17.78 20.22
CA LEU A 39 8.03 -17.68 19.76
C LEU A 39 7.12 -18.61 20.56
N THR A 40 5.93 -18.12 20.88
CA THR A 40 4.84 -18.96 21.37
C THR A 40 4.11 -19.57 20.19
N GLU A 41 4.12 -20.88 20.07
CA GLU A 41 3.43 -21.58 18.98
C GLU A 41 1.91 -21.46 19.11
N LEU A 42 1.23 -21.34 17.98
CA LEU A 42 -0.23 -21.31 17.89
C LEU A 42 -0.74 -22.59 17.21
N PRO A 43 -1.23 -23.57 17.96
CA PRO A 43 -1.80 -24.78 17.37
C PRO A 43 -2.97 -24.46 16.41
N GLY A 44 -2.97 -25.11 15.24
CA GLY A 44 -4.03 -24.90 14.23
C GLY A 44 -3.91 -23.62 13.40
N SER A 45 -2.85 -22.84 13.55
CA SER A 45 -2.58 -21.66 12.71
C SER A 45 -2.15 -22.06 11.31
N ASN A 46 -2.19 -21.09 10.38
CA ASN A 46 -1.66 -21.24 9.02
C ASN A 46 -0.19 -21.71 9.09
N PRO A 47 0.22 -22.72 8.31
CA PRO A 47 1.60 -23.26 8.32
C PRO A 47 2.72 -22.23 8.11
N VAL A 48 2.41 -21.10 7.50
CA VAL A 48 3.34 -19.98 7.32
C VAL A 48 3.60 -19.23 8.63
N ILE A 49 2.63 -19.25 9.58
CA ILE A 49 2.79 -18.58 10.86
C ILE A 49 3.65 -19.46 11.79
N ARG A 50 4.76 -18.88 12.27
CA ARG A 50 5.72 -19.57 13.15
C ARG A 50 5.33 -19.48 14.62
N GLY A 51 4.47 -18.57 14.96
CA GLY A 51 4.04 -18.30 16.32
C GLY A 51 3.90 -16.81 16.60
N VAL A 52 3.89 -16.46 17.87
CA VAL A 52 3.75 -15.08 18.33
C VAL A 52 4.98 -14.67 19.13
N ALA A 53 5.55 -13.52 18.78
CA ALA A 53 6.59 -12.84 19.54
C ALA A 53 5.95 -11.86 20.53
N SER A 54 6.34 -11.92 21.81
CA SER A 54 5.97 -10.90 22.79
C SER A 54 7.07 -9.86 22.89
N LEU A 55 6.82 -8.67 22.34
CA LEU A 55 7.78 -7.58 22.31
C LEU A 55 7.14 -6.29 22.84
N ARG A 56 7.75 -5.70 23.86
CA ARG A 56 7.32 -4.41 24.45
C ARG A 56 5.82 -4.33 24.74
N GLY A 57 5.25 -5.43 25.26
CA GLY A 57 3.82 -5.52 25.58
C GLY A 57 2.89 -5.80 24.41
N ASN A 58 3.43 -5.96 23.20
CA ASN A 58 2.66 -6.35 22.02
C ASN A 58 2.88 -7.83 21.71
N ASN A 59 1.81 -8.50 21.32
CA ASN A 59 1.84 -9.85 20.79
C ASN A 59 1.81 -9.79 19.26
N ILE A 60 2.95 -10.09 18.63
CA ILE A 60 3.19 -9.90 17.21
C ILE A 60 3.26 -11.26 16.52
N PRO A 61 2.31 -11.61 15.65
CA PRO A 61 2.41 -12.80 14.82
C PRO A 61 3.65 -12.75 13.91
N VAL A 62 4.39 -13.85 13.85
CA VAL A 62 5.61 -13.98 13.06
C VAL A 62 5.37 -14.97 11.94
N MET A 63 5.55 -14.50 10.70
CA MET A 63 5.43 -15.30 9.48
C MET A 63 6.79 -15.68 8.93
N ASP A 64 6.94 -16.91 8.47
CA ASP A 64 8.09 -17.37 7.70
C ASP A 64 7.95 -16.85 6.26
N LEU A 65 8.67 -15.78 5.94
CA LEU A 65 8.57 -15.17 4.61
C LEU A 65 9.06 -16.09 3.51
N SER A 66 10.10 -16.91 3.77
CA SER A 66 10.58 -17.90 2.81
C SER A 66 9.48 -18.90 2.46
N ASN A 67 8.83 -19.47 3.49
CA ASN A 67 7.73 -20.41 3.29
C ASN A 67 6.51 -19.73 2.63
N ALA A 68 6.22 -18.49 2.98
CA ALA A 68 5.09 -17.72 2.42
C ALA A 68 5.22 -17.56 0.89
N ILE A 69 6.45 -17.35 0.39
CA ILE A 69 6.70 -17.16 -1.05
C ILE A 69 7.06 -18.46 -1.78
N GLY A 70 6.85 -19.63 -1.14
CA GLY A 70 7.09 -20.94 -1.73
C GLY A 70 8.53 -21.46 -1.60
N GLY A 71 9.35 -20.81 -0.80
CA GLY A 71 10.69 -21.27 -0.46
C GLY A 71 10.71 -22.27 0.71
N PRO A 72 11.88 -22.75 1.11
CA PRO A 72 12.03 -23.68 2.22
C PRO A 72 11.70 -23.02 3.56
N ARG A 73 11.13 -23.79 4.49
CA ARG A 73 10.83 -23.33 5.84
C ARG A 73 12.13 -23.08 6.61
N MET A 74 12.17 -21.98 7.34
CA MET A 74 13.28 -21.63 8.23
C MET A 74 13.13 -22.40 9.57
N GLU A 75 14.08 -23.29 9.88
CA GLU A 75 13.91 -24.27 10.96
C GLU A 75 13.90 -23.62 12.38
N ARG A 76 14.97 -22.98 12.79
CA ARG A 76 15.12 -22.39 14.12
C ARG A 76 14.88 -20.88 14.07
N ALA A 77 13.67 -20.46 14.38
CA ALA A 77 13.31 -19.03 14.29
C ALA A 77 14.27 -18.10 15.09
N THR A 78 14.77 -18.54 16.24
CA THR A 78 15.68 -17.75 17.08
C THR A 78 17.06 -17.48 16.47
N ASP A 79 17.45 -18.23 15.44
CA ASP A 79 18.71 -18.03 14.74
C ASP A 79 18.62 -16.90 13.69
N TYR A 80 17.44 -16.34 13.48
CA TYR A 80 17.11 -15.40 12.43
C TYR A 80 16.64 -14.04 12.96
N PHE A 81 16.30 -13.17 12.05
CA PHE A 81 15.75 -11.84 12.35
C PHE A 81 14.26 -11.77 12.00
N ILE A 82 13.58 -10.82 12.62
CA ILE A 82 12.23 -10.45 12.22
C ILE A 82 12.19 -8.99 11.79
N ILE A 83 11.54 -8.75 10.65
CA ILE A 83 11.20 -7.41 10.18
C ILE A 83 9.75 -7.16 10.61
N ILE A 84 9.57 -6.23 11.55
CA ILE A 84 8.25 -5.87 12.06
C ILE A 84 7.67 -4.80 11.15
N THR A 85 6.45 -5.06 10.68
CA THR A 85 5.66 -4.16 9.84
C THR A 85 4.33 -3.86 10.50
N GLU A 86 3.65 -2.84 10.02
CA GLU A 86 2.28 -2.56 10.41
C GLU A 86 1.35 -2.76 9.20
N TYR A 87 0.32 -3.56 9.38
CA TYR A 87 -0.68 -3.82 8.37
C TYR A 87 -2.07 -3.76 9.01
N ASN A 88 -2.96 -2.95 8.49
CA ASN A 88 -4.30 -2.74 9.05
C ASN A 88 -4.29 -2.39 10.55
N ARG A 89 -3.39 -1.51 10.97
CA ARG A 89 -3.17 -1.13 12.38
C ARG A 89 -2.76 -2.30 13.28
N ARG A 90 -2.36 -3.44 12.71
CA ARG A 90 -1.86 -4.59 13.45
C ARG A 90 -0.38 -4.76 13.16
N LEU A 91 0.38 -5.03 14.22
CA LEU A 91 1.79 -5.38 14.07
C LEU A 91 1.90 -6.83 13.62
N LEU A 92 2.73 -7.04 12.62
CA LEU A 92 3.07 -8.34 12.05
C LEU A 92 4.57 -8.37 11.82
N ALA A 93 5.16 -9.54 11.79
CA ALA A 93 6.58 -9.68 11.55
C ALA A 93 6.87 -10.77 10.51
N PHE A 94 7.88 -10.50 9.68
CA PHE A 94 8.43 -11.47 8.72
C PHE A 94 9.74 -12.02 9.23
N LEU A 95 9.83 -13.34 9.36
CA LEU A 95 11.06 -14.03 9.65
C LEU A 95 11.95 -14.02 8.39
N VAL A 96 13.19 -13.55 8.54
CA VAL A 96 14.19 -13.44 7.48
C VAL A 96 15.55 -13.97 7.96
N ALA A 97 16.37 -14.51 7.07
CA ALA A 97 17.64 -15.12 7.47
C ALA A 97 18.67 -14.08 7.92
N SER A 98 18.78 -12.99 7.22
CA SER A 98 19.66 -11.87 7.58
C SER A 98 19.09 -10.56 7.08
N VAL A 99 19.44 -9.50 7.77
CA VAL A 99 19.19 -8.13 7.34
C VAL A 99 20.53 -7.47 7.08
N GLU A 100 20.69 -6.83 5.91
CA GLU A 100 21.98 -6.33 5.48
C GLU A 100 22.09 -4.82 5.75
N ARG A 101 21.52 -4.01 4.88
CA ARG A 101 21.64 -2.55 4.94
C ARG A 101 20.44 -1.87 4.28
N ILE A 102 20.30 -0.59 4.55
CA ILE A 102 19.40 0.28 3.81
C ILE A 102 20.17 0.87 2.63
N VAL A 103 19.55 0.87 1.47
CA VAL A 103 20.08 1.47 0.25
C VAL A 103 19.09 2.45 -0.32
N ASN A 104 19.62 3.49 -0.97
CA ASN A 104 18.83 4.43 -1.74
C ASN A 104 18.99 4.07 -3.22
N THR A 105 17.89 3.90 -3.91
CA THR A 105 17.84 3.71 -5.35
C THR A 105 16.93 4.74 -6.00
N HIS A 106 17.11 4.98 -7.29
CA HIS A 106 16.20 5.84 -8.03
C HIS A 106 15.06 5.01 -8.63
N TRP A 107 13.88 5.62 -8.70
CA TRP A 107 12.72 4.94 -9.31
C TRP A 107 12.96 4.54 -10.77
N GLU A 108 13.84 5.23 -11.47
CA GLU A 108 14.25 4.93 -12.85
C GLU A 108 15.00 3.59 -12.96
N ASP A 109 15.66 3.16 -11.88
CA ASP A 109 16.41 1.91 -11.78
C ASP A 109 15.50 0.74 -11.36
N ILE A 110 14.22 1.00 -11.07
CA ILE A 110 13.23 -0.01 -10.67
C ILE A 110 12.53 -0.54 -11.92
N LEU A 111 12.77 -1.79 -12.23
CA LEU A 111 12.19 -2.47 -13.39
C LEU A 111 10.98 -3.33 -12.99
N PRO A 112 9.99 -3.48 -13.85
CA PRO A 112 8.90 -4.42 -13.61
C PRO A 112 9.45 -5.84 -13.53
N PRO A 113 8.78 -6.75 -12.79
CA PRO A 113 9.19 -8.14 -12.72
C PRO A 113 9.16 -8.79 -14.10
N PRO A 114 10.08 -9.74 -14.40
CA PRO A 114 10.09 -10.45 -15.65
C PRO A 114 8.74 -11.13 -15.93
N THR A 115 8.19 -10.96 -17.11
CA THR A 115 6.86 -11.48 -17.50
C THR A 115 6.75 -13.00 -17.44
N ALA A 116 7.88 -13.70 -17.43
CA ALA A 116 7.96 -15.16 -17.34
C ALA A 116 7.59 -15.74 -15.95
N LEU A 117 7.58 -14.90 -14.89
CA LEU A 117 7.34 -15.37 -13.51
C LEU A 117 5.87 -15.64 -13.17
N GLY A 118 4.95 -15.33 -14.08
CA GLY A 118 3.52 -15.57 -13.89
C GLY A 118 2.83 -14.62 -12.89
N ARG A 119 1.51 -14.76 -12.75
CA ARG A 119 0.68 -13.89 -11.88
C ARG A 119 0.81 -14.18 -10.38
N SER A 120 1.44 -15.28 -9.99
CA SER A 120 1.61 -15.68 -8.58
C SER A 120 2.87 -15.14 -7.92
N SER A 121 3.69 -14.37 -8.64
CA SER A 121 4.89 -13.77 -8.05
C SER A 121 4.54 -12.77 -6.95
N TYR A 122 5.21 -12.87 -5.81
CA TYR A 122 5.16 -11.88 -4.72
C TYR A 122 6.13 -10.71 -4.95
N MET A 123 6.73 -10.64 -6.11
CA MET A 123 7.64 -9.59 -6.52
C MET A 123 6.88 -8.45 -7.18
N THR A 124 7.06 -7.24 -6.67
CA THR A 124 6.50 -6.03 -7.32
C THR A 124 7.42 -5.49 -8.39
N ALA A 125 8.73 -5.59 -8.19
CA ALA A 125 9.74 -5.04 -9.07
C ALA A 125 11.10 -5.69 -8.83
N VAL A 126 12.06 -5.36 -9.68
CA VAL A 126 13.47 -5.72 -9.54
C VAL A 126 14.33 -4.48 -9.72
N THR A 127 15.48 -4.47 -9.07
CA THR A 127 16.51 -3.44 -9.28
C THR A 127 17.90 -4.09 -9.20
N GLU A 128 18.91 -3.42 -9.71
CA GLU A 128 20.30 -3.86 -9.60
C GLU A 128 21.03 -2.93 -8.62
N ILE A 129 21.67 -3.53 -7.62
CA ILE A 129 22.47 -2.80 -6.62
C ILE A 129 23.85 -3.42 -6.56
N GLU A 130 24.86 -2.66 -6.91
CA GLU A 130 26.27 -3.12 -6.92
C GLU A 130 26.49 -4.39 -7.76
N GLY A 131 25.75 -4.55 -8.87
CA GLY A 131 25.85 -5.71 -9.74
C GLY A 131 25.07 -6.95 -9.28
N GLU A 132 24.33 -6.85 -8.17
CA GLU A 132 23.44 -7.91 -7.69
C GLU A 132 21.98 -7.56 -7.93
N LEU A 133 21.21 -8.53 -8.42
CA LEU A 133 19.77 -8.38 -8.62
C LEU A 133 19.05 -8.41 -7.26
N VAL A 134 18.26 -7.40 -6.99
CA VAL A 134 17.42 -7.28 -5.80
C VAL A 134 15.96 -7.44 -6.20
N GLU A 135 15.27 -8.36 -5.57
CA GLU A 135 13.82 -8.57 -5.73
C GLU A 135 13.04 -7.78 -4.69
N ILE A 136 12.20 -6.85 -5.14
CA ILE A 136 11.34 -6.05 -4.24
C ILE A 136 10.05 -6.82 -3.99
N ILE A 137 9.80 -7.14 -2.70
CA ILE A 137 8.67 -7.96 -2.28
C ILE A 137 7.42 -7.12 -2.04
N ASP A 138 6.29 -7.61 -2.56
CA ASP A 138 4.94 -7.14 -2.21
C ASP A 138 4.47 -7.76 -0.89
N VAL A 139 4.83 -7.11 0.21
CA VAL A 139 4.44 -7.57 1.56
C VAL A 139 2.93 -7.53 1.78
N GLU A 140 2.20 -6.64 1.10
CA GLU A 140 0.74 -6.54 1.21
C GLU A 140 0.08 -7.76 0.56
N LYS A 141 0.60 -8.19 -0.58
CA LYS A 141 0.14 -9.43 -1.23
C LYS A 141 0.40 -10.65 -0.37
N VAL A 142 1.61 -10.77 0.19
CA VAL A 142 1.93 -11.87 1.12
C VAL A 142 0.97 -11.89 2.30
N LEU A 143 0.71 -10.74 2.90
CA LEU A 143 -0.17 -10.61 4.05
C LEU A 143 -1.63 -10.92 3.72
N SER A 144 -2.13 -10.43 2.59
CA SER A 144 -3.52 -10.68 2.18
C SER A 144 -3.79 -12.16 1.91
N GLU A 145 -2.84 -12.87 1.30
CA GLU A 145 -2.99 -14.30 1.02
C GLU A 145 -2.85 -15.17 2.30
N VAL A 146 -1.93 -14.83 3.20
CA VAL A 146 -1.70 -15.62 4.43
C VAL A 146 -2.78 -15.38 5.48
N LEU A 147 -3.24 -14.15 5.63
CA LEU A 147 -4.22 -13.80 6.66
C LEU A 147 -5.66 -14.05 6.23
N GLY A 148 -5.91 -14.24 4.93
CA GLY A 148 -7.26 -14.41 4.40
C GLY A 148 -8.12 -13.22 4.85
N VAL A 149 -7.74 -12.00 4.50
CA VAL A 149 -8.46 -10.80 4.96
C VAL A 149 -9.89 -10.90 4.45
N ASP A 150 -10.82 -11.10 5.37
CA ASP A 150 -12.26 -10.96 5.11
C ASP A 150 -12.54 -9.50 4.78
N GLU A 151 -12.61 -9.22 3.48
CA GLU A 151 -12.85 -7.90 2.90
C GLU A 151 -14.33 -7.58 2.76
N GLU A 152 -15.16 -8.33 3.44
CA GLU A 152 -16.59 -8.11 3.42
C GLU A 152 -16.97 -6.88 4.24
N LEU A 153 -17.83 -6.05 3.65
CA LEU A 153 -18.47 -4.95 4.37
C LEU A 153 -19.28 -5.53 5.54
N LYS A 154 -18.96 -5.09 6.74
CA LYS A 154 -19.64 -5.54 7.96
C LYS A 154 -21.03 -4.93 8.14
N GLN A 155 -21.33 -3.87 7.39
CA GLN A 155 -22.61 -3.17 7.44
C GLN A 155 -23.27 -3.12 6.07
N PRO A 156 -24.57 -3.37 5.97
CA PRO A 156 -25.30 -3.13 4.74
C PRO A 156 -25.21 -1.64 4.40
N VAL A 157 -24.84 -1.34 3.16
CA VAL A 157 -24.79 0.02 2.66
C VAL A 157 -26.22 0.52 2.54
N GLU A 158 -26.55 1.64 3.21
CA GLU A 158 -27.83 2.32 2.96
C GLU A 158 -27.90 2.72 1.48
N GLU A 159 -28.97 2.33 0.81
CA GLU A 159 -29.23 2.78 -0.56
C GLU A 159 -29.26 4.31 -0.58
N THR A 160 -28.21 4.89 -1.09
CA THR A 160 -28.19 6.32 -1.39
C THR A 160 -29.08 6.50 -2.62
N GLY A 161 -30.23 7.12 -2.50
CA GLY A 161 -31.14 7.40 -3.62
C GLY A 161 -30.59 8.38 -4.68
N ALA A 162 -29.29 8.60 -4.72
CA ALA A 162 -28.58 9.36 -5.72
C ALA A 162 -28.22 8.46 -6.92
N ASP A 163 -28.29 9.01 -8.13
CA ASP A 163 -27.79 8.33 -9.33
C ASP A 163 -26.26 8.26 -9.29
N LEU A 164 -25.74 7.23 -8.58
CA LEU A 164 -24.32 7.00 -8.34
C LEU A 164 -23.54 6.76 -9.63
N ASN A 165 -24.23 6.34 -10.70
CA ASN A 165 -23.62 6.07 -12.00
C ASN A 165 -23.09 7.32 -12.71
N LYS A 166 -23.48 8.51 -12.27
CA LYS A 166 -23.03 9.79 -12.82
C LYS A 166 -21.57 10.07 -12.48
N TYR A 167 -21.09 9.57 -11.34
CA TYR A 167 -19.77 9.90 -10.82
C TYR A 167 -18.83 8.69 -10.85
N LYS A 168 -17.55 8.98 -11.13
CA LYS A 168 -16.46 7.99 -11.09
C LYS A 168 -15.48 8.34 -9.98
N ILE A 169 -14.70 7.35 -9.57
CA ILE A 169 -13.61 7.52 -8.59
C ILE A 169 -12.30 7.07 -9.24
N LEU A 170 -11.27 7.90 -9.14
CA LEU A 170 -9.91 7.51 -9.54
C LEU A 170 -9.20 6.87 -8.34
N VAL A 171 -8.77 5.63 -8.50
CA VAL A 171 -8.01 4.87 -7.50
C VAL A 171 -6.58 4.74 -7.96
N VAL A 172 -5.64 5.22 -7.16
CA VAL A 172 -4.22 5.27 -7.46
C VAL A 172 -3.45 4.52 -6.38
N ASP A 173 -2.80 3.43 -6.74
CA ASP A 173 -2.03 2.59 -5.81
C ASP A 173 -1.06 1.73 -6.62
N ASP A 174 0.15 1.48 -6.15
CA ASP A 174 1.12 0.63 -6.83
C ASP A 174 0.83 -0.86 -6.65
N SER A 175 0.18 -1.24 -5.54
CA SER A 175 -0.27 -2.60 -5.27
C SER A 175 -1.52 -2.94 -6.08
N MET A 176 -1.41 -3.95 -6.95
CA MET A 176 -2.56 -4.47 -7.68
C MET A 176 -3.62 -5.05 -6.73
N VAL A 177 -3.21 -5.62 -5.60
CA VAL A 177 -4.10 -6.16 -4.57
C VAL A 177 -4.92 -5.03 -3.97
N ALA A 178 -4.27 -3.96 -3.51
CA ALA A 178 -4.96 -2.80 -2.92
C ALA A 178 -5.94 -2.16 -3.92
N ARG A 179 -5.52 -1.96 -5.19
CA ARG A 179 -6.43 -1.45 -6.23
C ARG A 179 -7.67 -2.32 -6.41
N ASN A 180 -7.49 -3.64 -6.46
CA ASN A 180 -8.60 -4.58 -6.64
C ASN A 180 -9.53 -4.61 -5.42
N GLN A 181 -9.00 -4.50 -4.22
CA GLN A 181 -9.76 -4.41 -2.98
C GLN A 181 -10.65 -3.17 -2.97
N ILE A 182 -10.06 -2.00 -3.20
CA ILE A 182 -10.81 -0.74 -3.26
C ILE A 182 -11.87 -0.81 -4.37
N LYS A 183 -11.49 -1.30 -5.56
CA LYS A 183 -12.42 -1.47 -6.67
C LYS A 183 -13.60 -2.38 -6.33
N LYS A 184 -13.36 -3.51 -5.65
CA LYS A 184 -14.42 -4.44 -5.22
C LYS A 184 -15.39 -3.74 -4.27
N VAL A 185 -14.87 -3.08 -3.22
CA VAL A 185 -15.67 -2.36 -2.23
C VAL A 185 -16.51 -1.25 -2.89
N LEU A 186 -15.94 -0.47 -3.80
CA LEU A 186 -16.65 0.59 -4.51
C LEU A 186 -17.69 0.05 -5.49
N HIS A 187 -17.41 -1.08 -6.12
CA HIS A 187 -18.37 -1.76 -6.99
C HIS A 187 -19.59 -2.29 -6.21
N GLU A 188 -19.39 -2.80 -4.98
CA GLU A 188 -20.48 -3.27 -4.11
C GLU A 188 -21.46 -2.14 -3.76
N ILE A 189 -21.03 -0.89 -3.77
CA ILE A 189 -21.88 0.30 -3.57
C ILE A 189 -22.30 0.96 -4.90
N GLY A 190 -22.06 0.32 -6.03
CA GLY A 190 -22.52 0.78 -7.35
C GLY A 190 -21.70 1.92 -7.96
N VAL A 191 -20.46 2.16 -7.52
CA VAL A 191 -19.60 3.25 -8.01
C VAL A 191 -18.60 2.74 -9.03
N GLU A 192 -18.53 3.40 -10.20
CA GLU A 192 -17.55 3.09 -11.23
C GLU A 192 -16.16 3.64 -10.85
N THR A 193 -15.13 2.83 -11.08
CA THR A 193 -13.74 3.17 -10.73
C THR A 193 -12.84 3.20 -11.94
N ILE A 194 -11.97 4.20 -12.00
CA ILE A 194 -10.82 4.26 -12.91
C ILE A 194 -9.59 3.98 -12.06
N VAL A 195 -8.62 3.25 -12.58
CA VAL A 195 -7.42 2.86 -11.82
C VAL A 195 -6.15 3.39 -12.48
N ALA A 196 -5.20 3.80 -11.67
CA ALA A 196 -3.84 4.13 -12.07
C ALA A 196 -2.85 3.41 -11.13
N LYS A 197 -1.71 3.01 -11.66
CA LYS A 197 -0.72 2.20 -10.93
C LYS A 197 0.33 3.03 -10.19
N ASP A 198 0.38 4.32 -10.44
CA ASP A 198 1.29 5.26 -9.78
C ASP A 198 0.78 6.70 -9.97
N GLY A 199 1.33 7.62 -9.17
CA GLY A 199 0.94 9.02 -9.24
C GLY A 199 1.24 9.69 -10.59
N SER A 200 2.25 9.22 -11.32
CA SER A 200 2.60 9.76 -12.65
C SER A 200 1.54 9.41 -13.69
N GLU A 201 1.05 8.15 -13.69
CA GLU A 201 -0.05 7.74 -14.55
C GLU A 201 -1.34 8.48 -14.19
N ALA A 202 -1.63 8.61 -12.89
CA ALA A 202 -2.79 9.35 -12.42
C ALA A 202 -2.75 10.82 -12.85
N LEU A 203 -1.61 11.50 -12.68
CA LEU A 203 -1.46 12.89 -13.08
C LEU A 203 -1.62 13.06 -14.59
N LYS A 204 -1.07 12.13 -15.39
CA LYS A 204 -1.24 12.14 -16.84
C LYS A 204 -2.72 12.05 -17.23
N LEU A 205 -3.47 11.10 -16.66
CA LEU A 205 -4.90 10.96 -16.90
C LEU A 205 -5.67 12.24 -16.51
N LEU A 206 -5.38 12.78 -15.32
CA LEU A 206 -6.02 14.00 -14.85
C LEU A 206 -5.77 15.19 -15.76
N LEU A 207 -4.54 15.34 -16.28
CA LEU A 207 -4.20 16.41 -17.22
C LEU A 207 -4.90 16.23 -18.58
N GLU A 208 -4.95 15.02 -19.11
CA GLU A 208 -5.69 14.70 -20.35
C GLU A 208 -7.18 15.06 -20.19
N TRP A 209 -7.81 14.74 -19.06
CA TRP A 209 -9.22 15.08 -18.81
C TRP A 209 -9.47 16.60 -18.69
N THR A 210 -8.46 17.40 -18.34
CA THR A 210 -8.63 18.87 -18.33
C THR A 210 -8.81 19.46 -19.73
N GLU A 211 -8.50 18.72 -20.79
CA GLU A 211 -8.72 19.16 -22.16
C GLU A 211 -10.21 19.20 -22.51
N GLU A 212 -11.01 18.30 -21.92
CA GLU A 212 -12.45 18.17 -22.15
C GLU A 212 -13.30 19.00 -21.17
N GLY A 213 -12.74 19.52 -20.10
CA GLY A 213 -13.44 20.30 -19.10
C GLY A 213 -12.81 20.23 -17.71
N ARG A 214 -13.62 20.37 -16.66
CA ARG A 214 -13.18 20.19 -15.28
C ARG A 214 -13.49 18.76 -14.84
N PRO A 215 -12.49 17.95 -14.52
CA PRO A 215 -12.73 16.58 -14.04
C PRO A 215 -13.66 16.52 -12.80
N SER A 216 -13.67 17.54 -11.95
CA SER A 216 -14.55 17.62 -10.77
C SER A 216 -16.06 17.58 -11.09
N GLU A 217 -16.46 17.80 -12.34
CA GLU A 217 -17.86 17.71 -12.75
C GLU A 217 -18.40 16.27 -12.81
N TRP A 218 -17.52 15.29 -13.03
CA TRP A 218 -17.89 13.88 -13.12
C TRP A 218 -17.02 12.96 -12.27
N LEU A 219 -15.83 13.39 -11.84
CA LEU A 219 -14.95 12.67 -10.95
C LEU A 219 -15.26 13.07 -9.51
N ALA A 220 -15.90 12.20 -8.75
CA ALA A 220 -16.28 12.47 -7.37
C ALA A 220 -15.08 12.71 -6.47
N MET A 221 -14.04 11.90 -6.64
CA MET A 221 -12.81 11.98 -5.85
C MET A 221 -11.65 11.20 -6.48
N VAL A 222 -10.47 11.47 -5.93
CA VAL A 222 -9.25 10.69 -6.12
C VAL A 222 -8.91 10.02 -4.79
N ILE A 223 -8.69 8.71 -4.81
CA ILE A 223 -8.18 7.93 -3.67
C ILE A 223 -6.77 7.51 -4.06
N SER A 224 -5.76 8.00 -3.36
CA SER A 224 -4.37 7.76 -3.71
C SER A 224 -3.59 7.19 -2.54
N ASP A 225 -2.82 6.13 -2.81
CA ASP A 225 -1.74 5.73 -1.92
C ASP A 225 -0.73 6.86 -1.77
N ILE A 226 -0.05 6.89 -0.63
CA ILE A 226 1.05 7.82 -0.36
C ILE A 226 2.34 7.28 -0.95
N GLU A 227 2.64 6.02 -0.74
CA GLU A 227 3.94 5.40 -1.05
C GLU A 227 3.91 4.71 -2.42
N MET A 228 4.08 5.47 -3.47
CA MET A 228 4.07 4.96 -4.84
C MET A 228 5.36 5.31 -5.59
N PRO A 229 5.73 4.47 -6.60
CA PRO A 229 6.82 4.77 -7.51
C PRO A 229 6.59 6.03 -8.34
N LYS A 230 7.66 6.61 -8.85
CA LYS A 230 7.74 7.75 -9.76
C LYS A 230 7.17 9.05 -9.21
N LEU A 231 5.93 9.06 -8.73
CA LEU A 231 5.27 10.19 -8.13
C LEU A 231 4.46 9.71 -6.92
N ASP A 232 4.88 10.09 -5.73
CA ASP A 232 4.19 9.75 -4.48
C ASP A 232 2.86 10.51 -4.33
N GLY A 233 2.01 10.05 -3.40
CA GLY A 233 0.69 10.64 -3.20
C GLY A 233 0.72 12.09 -2.76
N TYR A 234 1.71 12.52 -1.98
CA TYR A 234 1.83 13.92 -1.57
C TYR A 234 2.19 14.83 -2.75
N SER A 235 3.11 14.37 -3.59
CA SER A 235 3.51 15.07 -4.82
C SER A 235 2.35 15.15 -5.83
N LEU A 236 1.57 14.07 -5.95
CA LEU A 236 0.36 14.05 -6.77
C LEU A 236 -0.66 15.09 -6.29
N VAL A 237 -0.96 15.14 -4.98
CA VAL A 237 -1.88 16.15 -4.42
C VAL A 237 -1.37 17.56 -4.65
N THR A 238 -0.07 17.80 -4.46
CA THR A 238 0.54 19.12 -4.73
C THR A 238 0.32 19.53 -6.19
N ALA A 239 0.60 18.65 -7.15
CA ALA A 239 0.37 18.91 -8.56
C ALA A 239 -1.12 19.16 -8.90
N ILE A 240 -2.04 18.42 -8.28
CA ILE A 240 -3.48 18.66 -8.39
C ILE A 240 -3.84 20.04 -7.89
N ARG A 241 -3.34 20.48 -6.73
CA ARG A 241 -3.66 21.79 -6.13
C ARG A 241 -3.06 22.97 -6.91
N GLU A 242 -1.91 22.77 -7.56
CA GLU A 242 -1.26 23.78 -8.39
C GLU A 242 -1.96 23.97 -9.75
N ASN A 243 -2.75 23.01 -10.21
CA ASN A 243 -3.48 23.13 -11.48
C ASN A 243 -4.88 23.73 -11.26
N PRO A 244 -5.20 24.90 -11.87
CA PRO A 244 -6.49 25.59 -11.69
C PRO A 244 -7.73 24.77 -12.08
N LYS A 245 -7.60 23.78 -13.00
CA LYS A 245 -8.70 22.93 -13.44
C LYS A 245 -8.88 21.67 -12.56
N LEU A 246 -7.89 21.37 -11.69
CA LEU A 246 -7.87 20.19 -10.82
C LEU A 246 -7.96 20.58 -9.35
N SER A 247 -7.71 21.84 -9.00
CA SER A 247 -7.50 22.29 -7.62
C SER A 247 -8.71 22.07 -6.68
N ASP A 248 -9.89 21.91 -7.23
CA ASP A 248 -11.14 21.64 -6.54
C ASP A 248 -11.48 20.14 -6.39
N LEU A 249 -10.67 19.26 -6.97
CA LEU A 249 -10.84 17.82 -6.82
C LEU A 249 -10.76 17.40 -5.34
N TYR A 250 -11.67 16.53 -4.96
CA TYR A 250 -11.65 15.93 -3.64
C TYR A 250 -10.64 14.77 -3.61
N VAL A 251 -9.64 14.87 -2.75
CA VAL A 251 -8.55 13.90 -2.69
C VAL A 251 -8.47 13.28 -1.30
N ILE A 252 -8.51 11.96 -1.25
CA ILE A 252 -8.22 11.15 -0.08
C ILE A 252 -6.86 10.52 -0.29
N LEU A 253 -5.98 10.66 0.70
CA LEU A 253 -4.74 9.89 0.78
C LEU A 253 -4.95 8.69 1.70
N HIS A 254 -4.44 7.54 1.30
CA HIS A 254 -4.44 6.35 2.14
C HIS A 254 -3.03 5.75 2.23
N SER A 255 -2.74 5.09 3.33
CA SER A 255 -1.47 4.42 3.56
C SER A 255 -1.65 3.26 4.52
N SER A 256 -0.80 2.24 4.38
CA SER A 256 -0.67 1.15 5.35
C SER A 256 -0.03 1.61 6.66
N LEU A 257 0.66 2.76 6.64
CA LEU A 257 1.29 3.36 7.81
C LEU A 257 0.28 4.23 8.57
N SER A 258 0.00 3.88 9.82
CA SER A 258 -0.75 4.72 10.74
C SER A 258 0.21 5.64 11.51
N GLY A 259 -0.01 6.95 11.49
CA GLY A 259 0.79 7.87 12.31
C GLY A 259 0.34 9.33 12.23
N VAL A 260 0.53 10.03 13.35
CA VAL A 260 0.27 11.48 13.49
C VAL A 260 1.03 12.33 12.45
N PHE A 261 2.16 11.82 11.97
CA PHE A 261 2.95 12.48 10.93
C PHE A 261 2.20 12.56 9.60
N ASN A 262 1.49 11.50 9.23
CA ASN A 262 0.73 11.47 7.99
C ASN A 262 -0.43 12.50 8.00
N GLU A 263 -1.15 12.65 9.10
CA GLU A 263 -2.24 13.63 9.19
C GLU A 263 -1.77 15.08 9.02
N SER A 264 -0.61 15.43 9.58
CA SER A 264 -0.05 16.76 9.45
C SER A 264 0.39 17.06 8.01
N MET A 265 0.99 16.08 7.33
CA MET A 265 1.42 16.19 5.94
C MET A 265 0.23 16.25 4.98
N VAL A 266 -0.81 15.42 5.20
CA VAL A 266 -2.05 15.44 4.44
C VAL A 266 -2.67 16.84 4.39
N LYS A 267 -2.79 17.51 5.55
CA LYS A 267 -3.28 18.89 5.63
C LYS A 267 -2.36 19.88 4.91
N LYS A 268 -1.04 19.71 5.04
CA LYS A 268 -0.05 20.61 4.45
C LYS A 268 -0.05 20.58 2.92
N VAL A 269 -0.25 19.41 2.31
CA VAL A 269 -0.33 19.29 0.84
C VAL A 269 -1.73 19.62 0.30
N GLY A 270 -2.73 19.82 1.18
CA GLY A 270 -4.09 20.18 0.79
C GLY A 270 -4.96 19.01 0.37
N ALA A 271 -4.65 17.78 0.81
CA ALA A 271 -5.58 16.66 0.69
C ALA A 271 -6.78 16.85 1.63
N ASN A 272 -7.93 16.30 1.27
CA ASN A 272 -9.17 16.48 2.01
C ASN A 272 -9.25 15.54 3.22
N HIS A 273 -8.78 14.30 3.08
CA HIS A 273 -8.77 13.30 4.15
C HIS A 273 -7.58 12.35 4.05
N PHE A 274 -7.32 11.69 5.17
CA PHE A 274 -6.43 10.54 5.28
C PHE A 274 -7.24 9.32 5.75
N LEU A 275 -7.00 8.17 5.14
CA LEU A 275 -7.54 6.89 5.55
C LEU A 275 -6.40 5.88 5.76
N ALA A 276 -6.51 5.05 6.79
CA ALA A 276 -5.68 3.85 6.85
C ALA A 276 -6.12 2.87 5.76
N LYS A 277 -5.17 2.22 5.07
CA LYS A 277 -5.49 1.18 4.09
C LYS A 277 -6.34 0.07 4.74
N PHE A 278 -7.16 -0.56 3.92
CA PHE A 278 -7.97 -1.72 4.28
C PHE A 278 -8.98 -1.49 5.42
N MET A 279 -9.59 -0.30 5.42
CA MET A 279 -10.74 0.03 6.28
C MET A 279 -11.99 0.22 5.40
N PRO A 280 -12.64 -0.88 4.92
CA PRO A 280 -13.73 -0.81 3.95
C PRO A 280 -14.90 0.05 4.42
N ASP A 281 -15.33 -0.11 5.66
CA ASP A 281 -16.47 0.65 6.22
C ASP A 281 -16.16 2.16 6.28
N GLU A 282 -14.94 2.55 6.65
CA GLU A 282 -14.53 3.95 6.68
C GLU A 282 -14.44 4.54 5.26
N LEU A 283 -13.89 3.77 4.31
CA LEU A 283 -13.83 4.15 2.91
C LEU A 283 -15.23 4.38 2.34
N VAL A 284 -16.13 3.40 2.53
CA VAL A 284 -17.53 3.50 2.08
C VAL A 284 -18.22 4.70 2.72
N GLY A 285 -18.05 4.92 4.02
CA GLY A 285 -18.60 6.08 4.72
C GLY A 285 -18.18 7.40 4.08
N ARG A 286 -16.87 7.57 3.77
CA ARG A 286 -16.35 8.79 3.14
C ARG A 286 -16.82 8.97 1.70
N VAL A 287 -16.86 7.88 0.94
CA VAL A 287 -17.36 7.90 -0.44
C VAL A 287 -18.84 8.29 -0.46
N THR A 288 -19.65 7.65 0.36
CA THR A 288 -21.09 7.93 0.47
C THR A 288 -21.36 9.37 0.91
N GLU A 289 -20.64 9.88 1.91
CA GLU A 289 -20.74 11.27 2.35
C GLU A 289 -20.44 12.24 1.20
N ARG A 290 -19.38 11.98 0.43
CA ARG A 290 -19.02 12.84 -0.70
C ARG A 290 -20.07 12.79 -1.81
N LEU A 291 -20.58 11.63 -2.16
CA LEU A 291 -21.58 11.46 -3.20
C LEU A 291 -22.92 12.12 -2.82
N LYS A 292 -23.34 12.01 -1.56
CA LYS A 292 -24.52 12.73 -1.04
C LYS A 292 -24.37 14.24 -1.21
N ARG A 293 -23.21 14.81 -0.85
CA ARG A 293 -22.94 16.25 -1.04
C ARG A 293 -22.95 16.69 -2.50
N LEU A 294 -22.51 15.82 -3.43
CA LEU A 294 -22.54 16.13 -4.86
C LEU A 294 -23.96 16.05 -5.45
N ALA A 295 -24.84 15.26 -4.85
CA ALA A 295 -26.25 15.14 -5.27
C ALA A 295 -27.13 16.27 -4.75
N GLU A 296 -26.69 17.04 -3.73
CA GLU A 296 -27.40 18.18 -3.15
C GLU A 296 -27.12 19.49 -3.90
N VAL A 297 -26.17 19.51 -4.83
CA VAL A 297 -25.77 20.68 -5.65
C VAL A 297 -26.35 20.57 -7.06
#